data_82e7837113f10332a25e0a51f154a1cc
#
_entry.id   82e7837113f10332a25e0a51f154a1cc
#
_cell.length_a   1.000
_cell.length_b   1.000
_cell.length_c   1.000
_cell.angle_alpha   90.00
_cell.angle_beta   90.00
_cell.angle_gamma   90.00
#
_symmetry.space_group_name_H-M   'P 1'
#
loop_
_entity.id
_entity.type
_entity.pdbx_description
1 polymer ?
#
loop_
_entity_poly.entity_id
_entity_poly.type
_entity_poly.pdbx_seq_one_letter_code
_entity_poly.pdbx_strand_id
1 'polypeptide(L)'
;MVTSSLTFGFSMGSPYLYIGLYLGIVALLWILSPMIPRLDRDGPVLIYRSGTFLRVVNLLGKRLSCVMPKISYVMIGVAIFFSFSVSLSLLLSSIDLLLNPWAEPVLKLVLPGMEIAGERIRFVNWIVPISIVLFVHEASHGITALANRVKLRSAGLILIAVIPGAFVEPEEKELKKRTLKQRLSIYSAGSFGNILLALMLISILPLMYVPKSNGILVNSVVLGSPASGSYESPYVEELFFLGSPEEPFLERGEVITEVNGIKVYSFETFLSVLGELRPGDYLVIKDHLGITKEFVLSRHPNSERAYLGISIVPLGEITPFRMSLEFIAALWVNPLTSYAKVPWWLLDLVKWTIVLNYGIGLINLYPVKPLDGGLMLWDSTEKKFKFLRVLVIVMTLVIIFSHVQHIVRRLLP
;
A
#
# COMPACT_ATOMS: atom_id res chain seq x y z
N MET A 1 -9.16 34.86 -17.30
CA MET A 1 -7.88 34.83 -16.60
C MET A 1 -7.64 33.39 -16.18
N VAL A 2 -6.92 32.65 -17.01
CA VAL A 2 -6.58 31.24 -16.77
C VAL A 2 -5.26 31.26 -16.02
N THR A 3 -5.31 30.93 -14.72
CA THR A 3 -4.11 30.70 -13.94
C THR A 3 -3.48 29.39 -14.41
N SER A 4 -2.42 29.50 -15.21
CA SER A 4 -1.51 28.41 -15.50
C SER A 4 -0.92 27.89 -14.17
N SER A 5 -1.45 26.77 -13.69
CA SER A 5 -0.83 26.02 -12.61
C SER A 5 0.51 25.50 -13.14
N LEU A 6 1.59 26.11 -12.68
CA LEU A 6 2.93 25.56 -12.78
C LEU A 6 2.92 24.18 -12.08
N THR A 7 2.65 23.14 -12.85
CA THR A 7 3.01 21.78 -12.46
C THR A 7 4.54 21.74 -12.48
N PHE A 8 5.15 21.91 -11.32
CA PHE A 8 6.51 21.45 -11.11
C PHE A 8 6.51 19.95 -11.35
N GLY A 9 6.69 19.55 -12.59
CA GLY A 9 7.08 18.20 -12.96
C GLY A 9 8.44 17.96 -12.32
N PHE A 10 8.46 17.35 -11.13
CA PHE A 10 9.65 16.65 -10.70
C PHE A 10 9.84 15.52 -11.73
N SER A 11 10.67 15.79 -12.72
CA SER A 11 11.33 14.77 -13.51
C SER A 11 11.99 13.84 -12.48
N MET A 12 11.35 12.72 -12.21
CA MET A 12 11.87 11.75 -11.25
C MET A 12 13.12 11.16 -11.88
N GLY A 13 14.26 11.65 -11.43
CA GLY A 13 15.57 11.09 -11.74
C GLY A 13 15.50 9.57 -11.57
N SER A 14 16.37 8.86 -12.28
CA SER A 14 16.48 7.40 -12.25
C SER A 14 16.13 6.86 -10.85
N PRO A 15 15.25 5.84 -10.71
CA PRO A 15 14.88 5.27 -9.41
C PRO A 15 16.11 4.84 -8.60
N TYR A 16 17.21 4.55 -9.26
CA TYR A 16 18.51 4.24 -8.65
C TYR A 16 19.15 5.45 -7.95
N LEU A 17 18.83 6.68 -8.34
CA LEU A 17 19.36 7.89 -7.68
C LEU A 17 18.87 8.00 -6.24
N TYR A 18 17.57 7.77 -5.99
CA TYR A 18 16.99 7.82 -4.63
C TYR A 18 17.54 6.70 -3.75
N ILE A 19 17.71 5.51 -4.30
CA ILE A 19 18.32 4.38 -3.60
C ILE A 19 19.79 4.71 -3.28
N GLY A 20 20.53 5.22 -4.26
CA GLY A 20 21.93 5.62 -4.09
C GLY A 20 22.11 6.73 -3.05
N LEU A 21 21.27 7.77 -3.08
CA LEU A 21 21.27 8.83 -2.07
C LEU A 21 20.94 8.29 -0.67
N TYR A 22 19.95 7.44 -0.56
CA TYR A 22 19.59 6.81 0.72
C TYR A 22 20.74 5.96 1.27
N LEU A 23 21.31 5.08 0.46
CA LEU A 23 22.44 4.25 0.87
C LEU A 23 23.67 5.09 1.20
N GLY A 24 23.90 6.20 0.48
CA GLY A 24 24.95 7.16 0.78
C GLY A 24 24.74 7.83 2.15
N ILE A 25 23.52 8.26 2.47
CA ILE A 25 23.18 8.82 3.78
C ILE A 25 23.38 7.77 4.88
N VAL A 26 22.90 6.54 4.65
CA VAL A 26 23.07 5.43 5.61
C VAL A 26 24.56 5.14 5.84
N ALA A 27 25.35 5.03 4.78
CA ALA A 27 26.79 4.81 4.89
C ALA A 27 27.48 5.95 5.66
N LEU A 28 27.11 7.20 5.37
CA LEU A 28 27.62 8.38 6.09
C LEU A 28 27.24 8.32 7.58
N LEU A 29 26.01 7.98 7.92
CA LEU A 29 25.60 7.78 9.32
C LEU A 29 26.42 6.69 10.00
N TRP A 30 26.71 5.58 9.31
CA TRP A 30 27.56 4.52 9.83
C TRP A 30 28.99 4.98 10.08
N ILE A 31 29.57 5.75 9.16
CA ILE A 31 30.94 6.30 9.29
C ILE A 31 30.99 7.32 10.42
N LEU A 32 30.03 8.24 10.50
CA LEU A 32 30.00 9.30 11.49
C LEU A 32 29.43 8.88 12.85
N SER A 33 28.90 7.67 12.97
CA SER A 33 28.26 7.19 14.22
C SER A 33 29.10 7.39 15.49
N PRO A 34 30.44 7.21 15.49
CA PRO A 34 31.25 7.45 16.68
C PRO A 34 31.32 8.92 17.10
N MET A 35 31.04 9.85 16.18
CA MET A 35 31.10 11.31 16.42
C MET A 35 29.76 11.90 16.83
N ILE A 36 28.65 11.13 16.67
CA ILE A 36 27.29 11.62 16.96
C ILE A 36 26.93 11.27 18.40
N PRO A 37 26.68 12.27 19.28
CA PRO A 37 26.28 12.01 20.66
C PRO A 37 24.99 11.19 20.74
N ARG A 38 24.91 10.22 21.66
CA ARG A 38 23.74 9.34 21.90
C ARG A 38 23.42 8.39 20.74
N LEU A 39 24.31 8.23 19.79
CA LEU A 39 24.19 7.23 18.73
C LEU A 39 25.13 6.07 19.09
N ASP A 40 24.57 4.98 19.56
CA ASP A 40 25.31 3.77 19.90
C ASP A 40 25.29 2.81 18.71
N ARG A 41 26.36 2.01 18.60
CA ARG A 41 26.51 0.99 17.57
C ARG A 41 26.59 -0.38 18.22
N ASP A 42 25.71 -1.28 17.78
CA ASP A 42 25.72 -2.68 18.19
C ASP A 42 25.61 -3.59 16.95
N GLY A 43 26.74 -4.13 16.50
CA GLY A 43 26.82 -4.92 15.28
C GLY A 43 26.25 -4.16 14.06
N PRO A 44 25.24 -4.72 13.37
CA PRO A 44 24.58 -4.08 12.22
C PRO A 44 23.47 -3.11 12.62
N VAL A 45 23.48 -2.60 13.86
CA VAL A 45 22.41 -1.76 14.40
C VAL A 45 22.98 -0.44 14.90
N LEU A 46 22.40 0.69 14.48
CA LEU A 46 22.60 2.02 15.06
C LEU A 46 21.39 2.37 15.92
N ILE A 47 21.63 2.81 17.16
CA ILE A 47 20.58 3.12 18.14
C ILE A 47 20.75 4.57 18.59
N TYR A 48 19.79 5.42 18.23
CA TYR A 48 19.75 6.82 18.68
C TYR A 48 18.71 6.99 19.79
N ARG A 49 19.16 7.21 21.04
CA ARG A 49 18.29 7.46 22.17
C ARG A 49 17.79 8.90 22.18
N SER A 50 16.48 9.10 21.94
CA SER A 50 15.85 10.39 21.81
C SER A 50 15.09 10.80 23.08
N GLY A 51 15.63 11.80 23.80
CA GLY A 51 14.90 12.37 24.95
C GLY A 51 13.60 13.10 24.56
N THR A 52 13.51 13.61 23.34
CA THR A 52 12.29 14.27 22.82
C THR A 52 11.22 13.23 22.54
N PHE A 53 11.55 12.14 21.86
CA PHE A 53 10.60 11.04 21.62
C PHE A 53 10.08 10.46 22.93
N LEU A 54 10.98 10.18 23.88
CA LEU A 54 10.60 9.71 25.21
C LEU A 54 9.65 10.70 25.94
N ARG A 55 9.88 12.00 25.81
CA ARG A 55 8.99 13.03 26.43
C ARG A 55 7.59 13.02 25.79
N VAL A 56 7.50 12.94 24.47
CA VAL A 56 6.21 12.87 23.74
C VAL A 56 5.42 11.63 24.15
N VAL A 57 6.07 10.45 24.14
CA VAL A 57 5.44 9.19 24.54
C VAL A 57 4.97 9.25 26.01
N ASN A 58 5.78 9.83 26.92
CA ASN A 58 5.42 10.03 28.32
C ASN A 58 4.20 10.95 28.50
N LEU A 59 4.14 12.04 27.75
CA LEU A 59 3.00 12.98 27.78
C LEU A 59 1.70 12.29 27.34
N LEU A 60 1.76 11.57 26.22
CA LEU A 60 0.60 10.86 25.68
C LEU A 60 0.17 9.71 26.60
N GLY A 61 1.11 8.93 27.13
CA GLY A 61 0.82 7.86 28.07
C GLY A 61 0.14 8.34 29.35
N LYS A 62 0.55 9.51 29.89
CA LYS A 62 -0.11 10.14 31.03
C LYS A 62 -1.53 10.61 30.70
N ARG A 63 -1.71 11.25 29.54
CA ARG A 63 -3.03 11.74 29.11
C ARG A 63 -4.03 10.62 28.85
N LEU A 64 -3.57 9.50 28.30
CA LEU A 64 -4.42 8.37 27.97
C LEU A 64 -4.63 7.38 29.11
N SER A 65 -3.97 7.56 30.27
CA SER A 65 -4.04 6.64 31.42
C SER A 65 -5.46 6.42 31.96
N CYS A 66 -6.35 7.41 31.85
CA CYS A 66 -7.74 7.29 32.29
C CYS A 66 -8.63 6.50 31.31
N VAL A 67 -8.29 6.52 30.03
CA VAL A 67 -9.08 5.85 28.95
C VAL A 67 -8.56 4.45 28.68
N MET A 68 -7.26 4.24 28.87
CA MET A 68 -6.56 3.00 28.54
C MET A 68 -7.18 1.73 29.16
N PRO A 69 -7.66 1.70 30.43
CA PRO A 69 -8.29 0.51 30.99
C PRO A 69 -9.52 0.02 30.22
N LYS A 70 -10.26 0.95 29.56
CA LYS A 70 -11.42 0.62 28.70
C LYS A 70 -10.97 0.16 27.32
N ILE A 71 -10.07 0.91 26.69
CA ILE A 71 -9.50 0.59 25.38
C ILE A 71 -8.76 -0.78 25.41
N SER A 72 -8.13 -1.14 26.52
CA SER A 72 -7.39 -2.40 26.68
C SER A 72 -8.22 -3.64 26.30
N TYR A 73 -9.52 -3.65 26.61
CA TYR A 73 -10.38 -4.78 26.25
C TYR A 73 -10.56 -4.88 24.73
N VAL A 74 -10.75 -3.71 24.07
CA VAL A 74 -10.89 -3.64 22.61
C VAL A 74 -9.58 -4.06 21.96
N MET A 75 -8.43 -3.54 22.43
CA MET A 75 -7.11 -3.89 21.89
C MET A 75 -6.83 -5.40 21.98
N ILE A 76 -7.07 -6.00 23.13
CA ILE A 76 -6.87 -7.44 23.33
C ILE A 76 -7.86 -8.25 22.46
N GLY A 77 -9.12 -7.86 22.42
CA GLY A 77 -10.14 -8.53 21.59
C GLY A 77 -9.81 -8.49 20.10
N VAL A 78 -9.42 -7.32 19.58
CA VAL A 78 -8.96 -7.14 18.20
C VAL A 78 -7.72 -7.98 17.93
N ALA A 79 -6.74 -7.97 18.85
CA ALA A 79 -5.53 -8.75 18.69
C ALA A 79 -5.78 -10.26 18.67
N ILE A 80 -6.65 -10.78 19.54
CA ILE A 80 -7.02 -12.21 19.55
C ILE A 80 -7.75 -12.59 18.25
N PHE A 81 -8.70 -11.76 17.81
CA PHE A 81 -9.44 -11.99 16.58
C PHE A 81 -8.52 -12.07 15.35
N PHE A 82 -7.65 -11.07 15.20
CA PHE A 82 -6.71 -11.06 14.06
C PHE A 82 -5.59 -12.10 14.19
N SER A 83 -5.12 -12.41 15.40
CA SER A 83 -4.18 -13.50 15.62
C SER A 83 -4.75 -14.84 15.11
N PHE A 84 -6.00 -15.12 15.42
CA PHE A 84 -6.69 -16.30 14.92
C PHE A 84 -6.89 -16.24 13.40
N SER A 85 -7.38 -15.10 12.87
CA SER A 85 -7.64 -14.90 11.44
C SER A 85 -6.39 -15.06 10.59
N VAL A 86 -5.26 -14.45 11.00
CA VAL A 86 -3.97 -14.57 10.31
C VAL A 86 -3.46 -16.01 10.36
N SER A 87 -3.56 -16.66 11.53
CA SER A 87 -3.12 -18.06 11.68
C SER A 87 -3.92 -18.99 10.77
N LEU A 88 -5.22 -18.81 10.71
CA LEU A 88 -6.11 -19.59 9.83
C LEU A 88 -5.81 -19.31 8.34
N SER A 89 -5.68 -18.05 7.95
CA SER A 89 -5.37 -17.66 6.57
C SER A 89 -4.04 -18.23 6.09
N LEU A 90 -2.99 -18.15 6.93
CA LEU A 90 -1.68 -18.71 6.60
C LEU A 90 -1.71 -20.24 6.50
N LEU A 91 -2.46 -20.90 7.39
CA LEU A 91 -2.62 -22.35 7.34
C LEU A 91 -3.37 -22.81 6.08
N LEU A 92 -4.48 -22.16 5.74
CA LEU A 92 -5.25 -22.45 4.52
C LEU A 92 -4.41 -22.18 3.25
N SER A 93 -3.69 -21.05 3.19
CA SER A 93 -2.76 -20.77 2.11
C SER A 93 -1.65 -21.83 2.00
N SER A 94 -1.14 -22.32 3.13
CA SER A 94 -0.11 -23.36 3.15
C SER A 94 -0.64 -24.69 2.61
N ILE A 95 -1.85 -25.05 2.94
CA ILE A 95 -2.51 -26.25 2.39
C ILE A 95 -2.69 -26.10 0.88
N ASP A 96 -3.16 -24.94 0.41
CA ASP A 96 -3.31 -24.68 -1.03
C ASP A 96 -1.97 -24.74 -1.77
N LEU A 97 -0.89 -24.15 -1.23
CA LEU A 97 0.46 -24.22 -1.80
C LEU A 97 0.99 -25.66 -1.89
N LEU A 98 0.60 -26.55 -0.97
CA LEU A 98 1.01 -27.94 -1.00
C LEU A 98 0.24 -28.76 -2.05
N LEU A 99 -1.04 -28.47 -2.21
CA LEU A 99 -1.97 -29.23 -3.09
C LEU A 99 -2.00 -28.70 -4.52
N ASN A 100 -1.83 -27.38 -4.71
CA ASN A 100 -1.94 -26.72 -6.00
C ASN A 100 -0.59 -26.08 -6.39
N PRO A 101 0.11 -26.61 -7.41
CA PRO A 101 1.38 -26.05 -7.87
C PRO A 101 1.30 -24.59 -8.39
N TRP A 102 0.10 -24.16 -8.78
CA TRP A 102 -0.16 -22.82 -9.33
C TRP A 102 -0.68 -21.82 -8.28
N ALA A 103 -0.83 -22.26 -7.03
CA ALA A 103 -1.28 -21.38 -5.96
C ALA A 103 -0.29 -20.24 -5.72
N GLU A 104 -0.83 -19.07 -5.37
CA GLU A 104 -0.03 -17.90 -4.98
C GLU A 104 -0.01 -17.78 -3.45
N PRO A 105 1.18 -17.54 -2.85
CA PRO A 105 1.27 -17.37 -1.41
C PRO A 105 0.55 -16.10 -0.95
N VAL A 106 -0.23 -16.20 0.11
CA VAL A 106 -0.88 -15.04 0.76
C VAL A 106 0.17 -14.13 1.40
N LEU A 107 1.23 -14.70 1.98
CA LEU A 107 2.32 -13.94 2.55
C LEU A 107 3.36 -13.64 1.46
N LYS A 108 3.44 -12.38 1.06
CA LYS A 108 4.45 -11.89 0.11
C LYS A 108 5.37 -10.89 0.80
N LEU A 109 6.66 -11.02 0.57
CA LEU A 109 7.63 -10.03 1.02
C LEU A 109 7.45 -8.75 0.22
N VAL A 110 7.32 -7.62 0.91
CA VAL A 110 7.12 -6.31 0.30
C VAL A 110 8.46 -5.59 0.23
N LEU A 111 9.08 -5.59 -0.96
CA LEU A 111 10.35 -4.90 -1.22
C LEU A 111 10.23 -3.89 -2.36
N PRO A 112 11.09 -2.85 -2.37
CA PRO A 112 11.13 -1.90 -3.48
C PRO A 112 11.39 -2.60 -4.81
N GLY A 113 10.66 -2.20 -5.85
CA GLY A 113 10.77 -2.79 -7.19
C GLY A 113 9.89 -4.02 -7.43
N MET A 114 9.32 -4.62 -6.38
CA MET A 114 8.35 -5.71 -6.54
C MET A 114 7.01 -5.17 -7.01
N GLU A 115 6.27 -6.01 -7.70
CA GLU A 115 4.91 -5.73 -8.14
C GLU A 115 3.90 -6.40 -7.20
N ILE A 116 2.99 -5.61 -6.64
CA ILE A 116 1.88 -6.08 -5.80
C ILE A 116 0.59 -5.56 -6.40
N ALA A 117 -0.34 -6.47 -6.70
CA ALA A 117 -1.63 -6.16 -7.29
C ALA A 117 -1.55 -5.30 -8.59
N GLY A 118 -0.53 -5.56 -9.43
CA GLY A 118 -0.31 -4.85 -10.69
C GLY A 118 0.40 -3.50 -10.55
N GLU A 119 0.83 -3.13 -9.34
CA GLU A 119 1.55 -1.88 -9.09
C GLU A 119 2.97 -2.14 -8.60
N ARG A 120 3.96 -1.50 -9.24
CA ARG A 120 5.36 -1.57 -8.81
C ARG A 120 5.61 -0.64 -7.65
N ILE A 121 6.18 -1.19 -6.57
CA ILE A 121 6.49 -0.43 -5.36
C ILE A 121 7.73 0.43 -5.60
N ARG A 122 7.57 1.75 -5.59
CA ARG A 122 8.69 2.69 -5.65
C ARG A 122 9.44 2.72 -4.31
N PHE A 123 10.73 3.02 -4.33
CA PHE A 123 11.55 3.07 -3.11
C PHE A 123 10.98 4.02 -2.05
N VAL A 124 10.54 5.22 -2.44
CA VAL A 124 9.96 6.22 -1.51
C VAL A 124 8.65 5.71 -0.91
N ASN A 125 7.81 5.04 -1.71
CA ASN A 125 6.54 4.44 -1.28
C ASN A 125 6.73 3.20 -0.38
N TRP A 126 7.95 2.73 -0.22
CA TRP A 126 8.32 1.68 0.71
C TRP A 126 8.97 2.23 1.97
N ILE A 127 10.04 3.06 1.83
CA ILE A 127 10.87 3.49 2.96
C ILE A 127 10.12 4.45 3.91
N VAL A 128 9.32 5.39 3.38
CA VAL A 128 8.57 6.34 4.20
C VAL A 128 7.42 5.62 4.94
N PRO A 129 6.55 4.84 4.27
CA PRO A 129 5.53 4.08 4.98
C PRO A 129 6.07 3.11 6.02
N ILE A 130 7.13 2.35 5.73
CA ILE A 130 7.69 1.41 6.71
C ILE A 130 8.22 2.14 7.96
N SER A 131 8.82 3.33 7.77
CA SER A 131 9.26 4.17 8.88
C SER A 131 8.08 4.63 9.75
N ILE A 132 6.96 5.03 9.12
CA ILE A 132 5.72 5.42 9.81
C ILE A 132 5.15 4.23 10.58
N VAL A 133 5.08 3.05 9.93
CA VAL A 133 4.59 1.80 10.54
C VAL A 133 5.36 1.50 11.83
N LEU A 134 6.69 1.45 11.74
CA LEU A 134 7.55 1.10 12.88
C LEU A 134 7.47 2.15 13.98
N PHE A 135 7.42 3.43 13.62
CA PHE A 135 7.26 4.52 14.59
C PHE A 135 5.93 4.44 15.35
N VAL A 136 4.81 4.26 14.64
CA VAL A 136 3.48 4.16 15.25
C VAL A 136 3.36 2.91 16.11
N HIS A 137 3.91 1.79 15.66
CA HIS A 137 3.94 0.53 16.38
C HIS A 137 4.63 0.68 17.75
N GLU A 138 5.86 1.14 17.74
CA GLU A 138 6.65 1.31 18.95
C GLU A 138 6.11 2.39 19.89
N ALA A 139 5.63 3.52 19.31
CA ALA A 139 5.00 4.56 20.10
C ALA A 139 3.75 4.04 20.82
N SER A 140 2.96 3.19 20.18
CA SER A 140 1.76 2.57 20.77
C SER A 140 2.08 1.67 21.94
N HIS A 141 3.13 0.84 21.83
CA HIS A 141 3.66 0.05 22.97
C HIS A 141 4.07 0.94 24.13
N GLY A 142 4.86 1.99 23.85
CA GLY A 142 5.35 2.90 24.87
C GLY A 142 4.25 3.66 25.60
N ILE A 143 3.28 4.23 24.84
CA ILE A 143 2.13 4.95 25.39
C ILE A 143 1.31 4.02 26.29
N THR A 144 1.05 2.79 25.84
CA THR A 144 0.26 1.82 26.60
C THR A 144 1.00 1.31 27.84
N ALA A 145 2.32 1.10 27.77
CA ALA A 145 3.15 0.75 28.91
C ALA A 145 3.05 1.83 30.01
N LEU A 146 3.25 3.08 29.64
CA LEU A 146 3.17 4.21 30.58
C LEU A 146 1.76 4.39 31.17
N ALA A 147 0.71 4.25 30.36
CA ALA A 147 -0.66 4.30 30.83
C ALA A 147 -0.98 3.18 31.82
N ASN A 148 -0.29 2.03 31.72
CA ASN A 148 -0.35 0.93 32.67
C ASN A 148 0.70 1.05 33.80
N ARG A 149 1.30 2.22 33.98
CA ARG A 149 2.29 2.52 35.03
C ARG A 149 3.60 1.69 34.92
N VAL A 150 3.96 1.28 33.72
CA VAL A 150 5.28 0.69 33.39
C VAL A 150 6.17 1.80 32.88
N LYS A 151 7.29 2.05 33.54
CA LYS A 151 8.26 3.07 33.11
C LYS A 151 8.97 2.62 31.83
N LEU A 152 9.36 3.59 31.01
CA LEU A 152 10.25 3.35 29.88
C LEU A 152 11.68 3.69 30.31
N ARG A 153 12.60 2.75 30.04
CA ARG A 153 14.03 2.93 30.25
C ARG A 153 14.62 3.85 29.19
N SER A 154 14.28 3.61 27.95
CA SER A 154 14.71 4.42 26.81
C SER A 154 13.70 4.34 25.66
N ALA A 155 13.79 5.31 24.73
CA ALA A 155 13.05 5.31 23.49
C ALA A 155 13.85 6.09 22.44
N GLY A 156 13.66 5.77 21.18
CA GLY A 156 14.41 6.45 20.14
C GLY A 156 14.22 5.86 18.76
N LEU A 157 15.19 6.16 17.89
CA LEU A 157 15.24 5.65 16.54
C LEU A 157 16.28 4.54 16.44
N ILE A 158 16.04 3.61 15.57
CA ILE A 158 16.92 2.50 15.28
C ILE A 158 17.12 2.40 13.77
N LEU A 159 18.34 2.05 13.36
CA LEU A 159 18.63 1.70 11.98
C LEU A 159 19.24 0.30 11.97
N ILE A 160 18.51 -0.68 11.47
CA ILE A 160 18.97 -2.08 11.37
C ILE A 160 19.49 -2.27 9.95
N ALA A 161 20.80 -2.33 9.79
CA ALA A 161 21.49 -2.26 8.51
C ALA A 161 21.06 -1.02 7.72
N VAL A 162 20.05 -1.14 6.85
CA VAL A 162 19.49 -0.08 6.01
C VAL A 162 18.02 0.23 6.32
N ILE A 163 17.40 -0.45 7.28
CA ILE A 163 15.96 -0.30 7.59
C ILE A 163 15.83 0.63 8.79
N PRO A 164 15.23 1.82 8.62
CA PRO A 164 14.97 2.72 9.73
C PRO A 164 13.77 2.24 10.53
N GLY A 165 13.79 2.47 11.82
CA GLY A 165 12.72 2.12 12.73
C GLY A 165 12.71 2.99 13.97
N ALA A 166 11.84 2.65 14.90
CA ALA A 166 11.80 3.21 16.23
C ALA A 166 11.92 2.06 17.25
N PHE A 167 12.16 2.41 18.50
CA PHE A 167 12.11 1.46 19.60
C PHE A 167 11.63 2.15 20.88
N VAL A 168 10.98 1.38 21.72
CA VAL A 168 10.71 1.72 23.12
C VAL A 168 11.13 0.55 24.00
N GLU A 169 11.72 0.86 25.16
CA GLU A 169 12.23 -0.15 26.10
C GLU A 169 11.47 -0.05 27.44
N PRO A 170 10.38 -0.80 27.63
CA PRO A 170 9.71 -0.87 28.92
C PRO A 170 10.60 -1.55 29.95
N GLU A 171 10.51 -1.10 31.20
CA GLU A 171 11.25 -1.74 32.29
C GLU A 171 10.66 -3.12 32.61
N GLU A 172 11.39 -4.18 32.26
CA GLU A 172 10.90 -5.57 32.39
C GLU A 172 10.44 -5.94 33.78
N LYS A 173 11.15 -5.46 34.83
CA LYS A 173 10.81 -5.75 36.22
C LYS A 173 9.44 -5.19 36.60
N GLU A 174 9.10 -4.00 36.07
CA GLU A 174 7.79 -3.38 36.27
C GLU A 174 6.72 -4.08 35.44
N LEU A 175 7.03 -4.42 34.18
CA LEU A 175 6.12 -5.14 33.27
C LEU A 175 5.69 -6.50 33.89
N LYS A 176 6.61 -7.29 34.40
CA LYS A 176 6.32 -8.58 35.02
C LYS A 176 5.44 -8.49 36.28
N LYS A 177 5.43 -7.33 36.98
CA LYS A 177 4.56 -7.10 38.13
C LYS A 177 3.10 -6.75 37.75
N ARG A 178 2.84 -6.47 36.47
CA ARG A 178 1.49 -6.08 36.02
C ARG A 178 0.58 -7.29 35.88
N THR A 179 -0.72 -7.03 35.96
CA THR A 179 -1.74 -8.07 35.71
C THR A 179 -1.63 -8.61 34.27
N LEU A 180 -2.08 -9.82 34.04
CA LEU A 180 -2.09 -10.41 32.70
C LEU A 180 -2.79 -9.47 31.69
N LYS A 181 -3.95 -8.92 32.05
CA LYS A 181 -4.67 -7.96 31.19
C LYS A 181 -3.78 -6.78 30.79
N GLN A 182 -3.07 -6.17 31.74
CA GLN A 182 -2.20 -5.02 31.48
C GLN A 182 -1.04 -5.40 30.54
N ARG A 183 -0.42 -6.58 30.75
CA ARG A 183 0.65 -7.07 29.87
C ARG A 183 0.14 -7.36 28.47
N LEU A 184 -0.99 -8.07 28.34
CA LEU A 184 -1.61 -8.33 27.04
C LEU A 184 -1.99 -7.03 26.29
N SER A 185 -2.49 -6.01 27.01
CA SER A 185 -2.77 -4.72 26.39
C SER A 185 -1.52 -4.01 25.87
N ILE A 186 -0.38 -4.16 26.56
CA ILE A 186 0.90 -3.60 26.11
C ILE A 186 1.38 -4.34 24.86
N TYR A 187 1.34 -5.69 24.86
CA TYR A 187 1.75 -6.48 23.70
C TYR A 187 0.86 -6.25 22.47
N SER A 188 -0.46 -6.07 22.65
CA SER A 188 -1.37 -5.82 21.52
C SER A 188 -1.32 -4.39 20.98
N ALA A 189 -0.69 -3.46 21.70
CA ALA A 189 -0.76 -2.04 21.42
C ALA A 189 -0.12 -1.64 20.09
N GLY A 190 1.03 -2.20 19.74
CA GLY A 190 1.75 -1.90 18.51
C GLY A 190 0.91 -2.22 17.28
N SER A 191 0.46 -3.45 17.22
CA SER A 191 -0.40 -3.94 16.13
C SER A 191 -1.75 -3.21 16.07
N PHE A 192 -2.36 -2.92 17.23
CA PHE A 192 -3.58 -2.14 17.30
C PHE A 192 -3.39 -0.71 16.78
N GLY A 193 -2.28 -0.05 17.15
CA GLY A 193 -1.95 1.29 16.66
C GLY A 193 -1.79 1.34 15.15
N ASN A 194 -1.15 0.35 14.56
CA ASN A 194 -0.98 0.23 13.12
C ASN A 194 -2.32 0.01 12.41
N ILE A 195 -3.17 -0.88 12.90
CA ILE A 195 -4.51 -1.12 12.37
C ILE A 195 -5.37 0.14 12.50
N LEU A 196 -5.30 0.84 13.62
CA LEU A 196 -6.04 2.08 13.85
C LEU A 196 -5.61 3.18 12.86
N LEU A 197 -4.29 3.36 12.66
CA LEU A 197 -3.79 4.33 11.67
C LEU A 197 -4.24 3.95 10.25
N ALA A 198 -4.18 2.68 9.88
CA ALA A 198 -4.67 2.22 8.58
C ALA A 198 -6.16 2.56 8.40
N LEU A 199 -7.00 2.29 9.38
CA LEU A 199 -8.43 2.63 9.35
C LEU A 199 -8.67 4.15 9.26
N MET A 200 -7.90 4.95 9.99
CA MET A 200 -7.98 6.41 9.90
C MET A 200 -7.61 6.91 8.50
N LEU A 201 -6.54 6.40 7.92
CA LEU A 201 -6.12 6.77 6.57
C LEU A 201 -7.10 6.29 5.50
N ILE A 202 -7.67 5.08 5.65
CA ILE A 202 -8.75 4.59 4.78
C ILE A 202 -9.95 5.55 4.81
N SER A 203 -10.33 6.08 5.97
CA SER A 203 -11.46 7.01 6.08
C SER A 203 -11.20 8.37 5.42
N ILE A 204 -9.94 8.77 5.28
CA ILE A 204 -9.52 10.03 4.64
C ILE A 204 -9.31 9.84 3.13
N LEU A 205 -8.88 8.67 2.70
CA LEU A 205 -8.50 8.39 1.32
C LEU A 205 -9.58 8.80 0.28
N PRO A 206 -10.90 8.55 0.47
CA PRO A 206 -11.94 8.97 -0.47
C PRO A 206 -12.04 10.49 -0.67
N LEU A 207 -11.51 11.28 0.26
CA LEU A 207 -11.47 12.73 0.13
C LEU A 207 -10.38 13.20 -0.84
N MET A 208 -9.41 12.32 -1.15
CA MET A 208 -8.23 12.64 -1.95
C MET A 208 -8.40 12.34 -3.43
N TYR A 209 -9.49 11.69 -3.85
CA TYR A 209 -9.77 11.37 -5.24
C TYR A 209 -11.27 11.45 -5.58
N VAL A 210 -11.58 11.43 -6.88
CA VAL A 210 -12.95 11.32 -7.41
C VAL A 210 -12.95 10.20 -8.45
N PRO A 211 -13.85 9.22 -8.35
CA PRO A 211 -13.98 8.20 -9.38
C PRO A 211 -14.43 8.83 -10.69
N LYS A 212 -13.88 8.36 -11.79
CA LYS A 212 -14.33 8.71 -13.14
C LYS A 212 -15.68 8.06 -13.43
N SER A 213 -16.56 8.81 -14.08
CA SER A 213 -17.92 8.35 -14.38
C SER A 213 -18.45 8.99 -15.66
N ASN A 214 -19.62 8.56 -16.06
CA ASN A 214 -20.38 9.18 -17.16
C ASN A 214 -19.61 9.20 -18.48
N GLY A 215 -18.97 8.08 -18.84
CA GLY A 215 -18.23 7.96 -20.08
C GLY A 215 -17.66 6.57 -20.29
N ILE A 216 -16.80 6.49 -21.27
CA ILE A 216 -16.07 5.28 -21.65
C ILE A 216 -14.58 5.51 -21.44
N LEU A 217 -13.96 4.70 -20.60
CA LEU A 217 -12.54 4.76 -20.32
C LEU A 217 -11.75 4.06 -21.43
N VAL A 218 -10.75 4.75 -21.98
CA VAL A 218 -9.74 4.14 -22.85
C VAL A 218 -8.78 3.31 -22.00
N ASN A 219 -8.87 2.01 -22.08
CA ASN A 219 -8.03 1.07 -21.31
C ASN A 219 -6.68 0.80 -21.99
N SER A 220 -6.67 0.73 -23.32
CA SER A 220 -5.43 0.62 -24.12
C SER A 220 -5.65 1.15 -25.51
N VAL A 221 -4.57 1.57 -26.16
CA VAL A 221 -4.54 2.01 -27.55
C VAL A 221 -3.61 1.09 -28.32
N VAL A 222 -4.04 0.65 -29.50
CA VAL A 222 -3.25 -0.21 -30.39
C VAL A 222 -2.32 0.68 -31.20
N LEU A 223 -1.01 0.40 -31.13
CA LEU A 223 -0.01 1.14 -31.90
C LEU A 223 -0.25 0.99 -33.42
N GLY A 224 -0.07 2.08 -34.16
CA GLY A 224 -0.32 2.11 -35.60
C GLY A 224 -1.82 2.16 -35.99
N SER A 225 -2.73 2.29 -35.00
CA SER A 225 -4.15 2.52 -35.24
C SER A 225 -4.46 4.01 -35.35
N PRO A 226 -5.64 4.40 -35.87
CA PRO A 226 -6.07 5.80 -35.90
C PRO A 226 -6.00 6.48 -34.52
N ALA A 227 -6.31 5.76 -33.43
CA ALA A 227 -6.28 6.31 -32.09
C ALA A 227 -4.87 6.57 -31.56
N SER A 228 -3.81 5.97 -32.14
CA SER A 228 -2.43 6.16 -31.69
C SER A 228 -1.76 7.40 -32.27
N GLY A 229 -2.34 8.02 -33.30
CA GLY A 229 -1.70 9.11 -34.04
C GLY A 229 -0.31 8.69 -34.57
N SER A 230 0.61 9.63 -34.65
CA SER A 230 2.00 9.39 -35.08
C SER A 230 2.91 8.78 -33.99
N TYR A 231 2.37 8.31 -32.88
CA TYR A 231 3.14 7.74 -31.77
C TYR A 231 3.67 6.33 -32.11
N GLU A 232 4.98 6.22 -32.33
CA GLU A 232 5.62 4.94 -32.73
C GLU A 232 6.04 4.03 -31.55
N SER A 233 6.05 4.50 -30.29
CA SER A 233 6.56 3.66 -29.17
C SER A 233 6.07 4.07 -27.79
N PRO A 234 5.58 3.12 -26.96
CA PRO A 234 5.22 3.36 -25.56
C PRO A 234 6.43 3.58 -24.64
N TYR A 235 7.66 3.36 -25.10
CA TYR A 235 8.88 3.55 -24.30
C TYR A 235 9.43 4.99 -24.33
N VAL A 236 8.87 5.88 -25.15
CA VAL A 236 9.33 7.26 -25.28
C VAL A 236 8.71 8.18 -24.22
N GLU A 237 7.61 7.78 -23.56
CA GLU A 237 6.96 8.57 -22.49
C GLU A 237 7.83 8.85 -21.27
N GLU A 238 8.90 8.07 -21.04
CA GLU A 238 9.81 8.32 -19.90
C GLU A 238 10.96 9.29 -20.21
N LEU A 239 11.27 9.59 -21.46
CA LEU A 239 12.52 10.28 -21.80
C LEU A 239 12.39 11.67 -22.42
N PHE A 240 11.32 12.02 -23.12
CA PHE A 240 11.24 13.31 -23.80
C PHE A 240 9.87 13.95 -23.78
N PHE A 241 9.65 14.96 -22.96
CA PHE A 241 8.66 16.00 -23.15
C PHE A 241 9.13 16.96 -24.25
N LEU A 242 8.99 16.59 -25.50
CA LEU A 242 9.26 17.50 -26.63
C LEU A 242 8.13 17.37 -27.65
N GLY A 243 7.21 18.36 -27.60
CA GLY A 243 6.22 18.64 -28.61
C GLY A 243 4.89 17.91 -28.46
N SER A 244 3.79 18.64 -28.48
CA SER A 244 2.47 18.06 -28.74
C SER A 244 2.48 17.42 -30.12
N PRO A 245 2.02 16.17 -30.29
CA PRO A 245 1.90 15.54 -31.61
C PRO A 245 1.01 16.39 -32.53
N GLU A 246 1.39 16.50 -33.78
CA GLU A 246 0.63 17.26 -34.78
C GLU A 246 -0.71 16.60 -35.12
N GLU A 247 -0.88 15.30 -34.80
CA GLU A 247 -2.10 14.53 -35.08
C GLU A 247 -2.85 14.21 -33.78
N PRO A 248 -4.20 14.15 -33.79
CA PRO A 248 -4.98 13.76 -32.63
C PRO A 248 -4.70 12.32 -32.23
N PHE A 249 -4.56 12.06 -30.94
CA PHE A 249 -4.38 10.73 -30.38
C PHE A 249 -5.20 10.58 -29.09
N LEU A 250 -5.47 9.32 -28.71
CA LEU A 250 -6.12 8.98 -27.46
C LEU A 250 -5.09 8.39 -26.48
N GLU A 251 -5.20 8.77 -25.23
CA GLU A 251 -4.34 8.27 -24.18
C GLU A 251 -5.04 7.21 -23.32
N ARG A 252 -4.26 6.26 -22.84
CA ARG A 252 -4.73 5.33 -21.82
C ARG A 252 -5.18 6.09 -20.57
N GLY A 253 -6.41 5.85 -20.12
CA GLY A 253 -7.00 6.54 -18.97
C GLY A 253 -7.84 7.75 -19.34
N GLU A 254 -7.90 8.13 -20.61
CA GLU A 254 -8.81 9.17 -21.11
C GLU A 254 -10.27 8.69 -21.05
N VAL A 255 -11.19 9.60 -20.80
CA VAL A 255 -12.63 9.28 -20.73
C VAL A 255 -13.36 9.94 -21.86
N ILE A 256 -13.92 9.14 -22.76
CA ILE A 256 -14.77 9.57 -23.88
C ILE A 256 -16.19 9.80 -23.35
N THR A 257 -16.73 10.99 -23.54
CA THR A 257 -18.09 11.35 -23.10
C THR A 257 -19.08 11.49 -24.26
N GLU A 258 -18.59 11.87 -25.45
CA GLU A 258 -19.42 11.99 -26.67
C GLU A 258 -18.67 11.42 -27.86
N VAL A 259 -19.43 10.84 -28.80
CA VAL A 259 -18.95 10.36 -30.09
C VAL A 259 -19.93 10.87 -31.16
N ASN A 260 -19.43 11.64 -32.12
CA ASN A 260 -20.27 12.31 -33.17
C ASN A 260 -21.46 13.07 -32.57
N GLY A 261 -21.27 13.73 -31.41
CA GLY A 261 -22.33 14.50 -30.75
C GLY A 261 -23.28 13.63 -29.89
N ILE A 262 -23.15 12.32 -29.93
CA ILE A 262 -23.95 11.38 -29.13
C ILE A 262 -23.22 11.06 -27.83
N LYS A 263 -23.91 11.27 -26.70
CA LYS A 263 -23.35 10.90 -25.37
C LYS A 263 -23.23 9.39 -25.23
N VAL A 264 -22.05 8.94 -24.79
CA VAL A 264 -21.74 7.51 -24.67
C VAL A 264 -21.46 7.15 -23.20
N TYR A 265 -22.30 6.29 -22.63
CA TYR A 265 -22.17 5.83 -21.23
C TYR A 265 -22.04 4.31 -21.13
N SER A 266 -22.34 3.60 -22.22
CA SER A 266 -22.32 2.14 -22.26
C SER A 266 -21.55 1.64 -23.49
N PHE A 267 -21.09 0.40 -23.40
CA PHE A 267 -20.46 -0.29 -24.52
C PHE A 267 -21.37 -0.38 -25.74
N GLU A 268 -22.66 -0.63 -25.52
CA GLU A 268 -23.69 -0.74 -26.58
C GLU A 268 -23.86 0.58 -27.34
N THR A 269 -23.97 1.71 -26.63
CA THR A 269 -24.11 3.03 -27.26
C THR A 269 -22.85 3.39 -28.08
N PHE A 270 -21.66 3.06 -27.56
CA PHE A 270 -20.41 3.29 -28.29
C PHE A 270 -20.33 2.44 -29.56
N LEU A 271 -20.65 1.16 -29.47
CA LEU A 271 -20.63 0.24 -30.60
C LEU A 271 -21.72 0.56 -31.63
N SER A 272 -22.91 1.04 -31.22
CA SER A 272 -23.94 1.43 -32.16
C SER A 272 -23.50 2.60 -33.06
N VAL A 273 -22.83 3.61 -32.46
CA VAL A 273 -22.31 4.74 -33.27
C VAL A 273 -21.18 4.28 -34.20
N LEU A 274 -20.25 3.44 -33.72
CA LEU A 274 -19.18 2.90 -34.57
C LEU A 274 -19.70 1.95 -35.66
N GLY A 275 -20.77 1.22 -35.38
CA GLY A 275 -21.34 0.25 -36.31
C GLY A 275 -22.01 0.88 -37.54
N GLU A 276 -22.37 2.14 -37.47
CA GLU A 276 -22.93 2.92 -38.60
C GLU A 276 -21.84 3.48 -39.51
N LEU A 277 -20.57 3.50 -39.06
CA LEU A 277 -19.45 4.09 -39.78
C LEU A 277 -18.69 3.05 -40.62
N ARG A 278 -18.07 3.54 -41.67
CA ARG A 278 -17.24 2.76 -42.61
C ARG A 278 -15.75 3.13 -42.49
N PRO A 279 -14.83 2.27 -42.87
CA PRO A 279 -13.44 2.66 -43.06
C PRO A 279 -13.31 3.88 -43.97
N GLY A 280 -12.58 4.91 -43.52
CA GLY A 280 -12.43 6.20 -44.17
C GLY A 280 -13.36 7.28 -43.64
N ASP A 281 -14.40 6.96 -42.86
CA ASP A 281 -15.27 7.95 -42.25
C ASP A 281 -14.58 8.67 -41.10
N TYR A 282 -15.03 9.90 -40.82
CA TYR A 282 -14.55 10.69 -39.69
C TYR A 282 -15.30 10.32 -38.41
N LEU A 283 -14.56 10.23 -37.32
CA LEU A 283 -15.06 10.03 -35.98
C LEU A 283 -14.65 11.21 -35.12
N VAL A 284 -15.62 11.93 -34.57
CA VAL A 284 -15.38 13.04 -33.64
C VAL A 284 -15.61 12.56 -32.22
N ILE A 285 -14.57 12.60 -31.40
CA ILE A 285 -14.61 12.20 -30.01
C ILE A 285 -14.44 13.43 -29.12
N LYS A 286 -15.28 13.56 -28.11
CA LYS A 286 -15.14 14.56 -27.06
C LYS A 286 -14.84 13.88 -25.73
N ASP A 287 -13.80 14.35 -25.07
CA ASP A 287 -13.38 13.84 -23.78
C ASP A 287 -14.12 14.52 -22.61
N HIS A 288 -13.82 14.08 -21.40
CA HIS A 288 -14.38 14.62 -20.16
C HIS A 288 -13.90 16.05 -19.83
N LEU A 289 -12.83 16.54 -20.47
CA LEU A 289 -12.34 17.91 -20.36
C LEU A 289 -13.01 18.84 -21.38
N GLY A 290 -13.83 18.28 -22.27
CA GLY A 290 -14.48 18.99 -23.37
C GLY A 290 -13.59 19.16 -24.61
N ILE A 291 -12.41 18.51 -24.63
CA ILE A 291 -11.50 18.54 -25.79
C ILE A 291 -12.09 17.63 -26.87
N THR A 292 -12.16 18.16 -28.08
CA THR A 292 -12.65 17.44 -29.24
C THR A 292 -11.48 17.00 -30.11
N LYS A 293 -11.48 15.72 -30.51
CA LYS A 293 -10.47 15.08 -31.35
C LYS A 293 -11.17 14.42 -32.55
N GLU A 294 -10.61 14.55 -33.73
CA GLU A 294 -11.13 13.95 -34.96
C GLU A 294 -10.21 12.87 -35.48
N PHE A 295 -10.77 11.73 -35.81
CA PHE A 295 -10.04 10.56 -36.31
C PHE A 295 -10.62 10.09 -37.64
N VAL A 296 -9.76 9.67 -38.55
CA VAL A 296 -10.15 8.95 -39.77
C VAL A 296 -10.08 7.47 -39.46
N LEU A 297 -11.21 6.76 -39.50
CA LEU A 297 -11.28 5.36 -39.15
C LEU A 297 -10.58 4.48 -40.20
N SER A 298 -9.76 3.53 -39.75
CA SER A 298 -9.17 2.53 -40.63
C SER A 298 -10.07 1.29 -40.77
N ARG A 299 -9.68 0.37 -41.65
CA ARG A 299 -10.30 -0.95 -41.72
C ARG A 299 -9.78 -1.85 -40.60
N HIS A 300 -10.66 -2.57 -39.95
CA HIS A 300 -10.28 -3.53 -38.93
C HIS A 300 -9.42 -4.65 -39.52
N PRO A 301 -8.30 -5.06 -38.89
CA PRO A 301 -7.37 -6.07 -39.45
C PRO A 301 -8.03 -7.39 -39.91
N ASN A 302 -9.11 -7.79 -39.25
CA ASN A 302 -9.77 -9.09 -39.47
C ASN A 302 -11.24 -8.95 -39.96
N SER A 303 -11.69 -7.76 -40.37
CA SER A 303 -13.10 -7.55 -40.84
C SER A 303 -13.25 -6.29 -41.68
N GLU A 304 -14.37 -6.16 -42.34
CA GLU A 304 -14.74 -4.96 -43.17
C GLU A 304 -15.22 -3.77 -42.32
N ARG A 305 -15.19 -3.87 -41.00
CA ARG A 305 -15.72 -2.84 -40.09
C ARG A 305 -14.77 -1.68 -39.91
N ALA A 306 -15.32 -0.51 -39.61
CA ALA A 306 -14.55 0.63 -39.16
C ALA A 306 -13.79 0.31 -37.84
N TYR A 307 -12.58 0.85 -37.74
CA TYR A 307 -11.66 0.52 -36.65
C TYR A 307 -10.95 1.77 -36.13
N LEU A 308 -11.04 2.00 -34.82
CA LEU A 308 -10.35 3.10 -34.15
C LEU A 308 -9.07 2.61 -33.44
N GLY A 309 -9.06 1.39 -32.96
CA GLY A 309 -7.87 0.77 -32.33
C GLY A 309 -7.75 1.03 -30.83
N ILE A 310 -8.87 1.02 -30.12
CA ILE A 310 -8.89 1.15 -28.66
C ILE A 310 -9.56 -0.04 -27.98
N SER A 311 -9.11 -0.35 -26.75
CA SER A 311 -9.86 -1.16 -25.81
C SER A 311 -10.53 -0.24 -24.80
N ILE A 312 -11.79 -0.51 -24.48
CA ILE A 312 -12.62 0.39 -23.67
C ILE A 312 -13.28 -0.30 -22.50
N VAL A 313 -13.56 0.49 -21.44
CA VAL A 313 -14.31 0.06 -20.25
C VAL A 313 -15.40 1.09 -19.95
N PRO A 314 -16.69 0.72 -19.92
CA PRO A 314 -17.75 1.64 -19.54
C PRO A 314 -17.67 1.95 -18.05
N LEU A 315 -17.71 3.23 -17.68
CA LEU A 315 -17.62 3.67 -16.29
C LEU A 315 -18.98 3.73 -15.60
N GLY A 316 -20.07 3.90 -16.37
CA GLY A 316 -21.42 4.03 -15.83
C GLY A 316 -21.64 5.28 -14.97
N GLU A 317 -22.78 5.37 -14.33
CA GLU A 317 -23.13 6.46 -13.41
C GLU A 317 -22.63 6.19 -12.00
N ILE A 318 -22.30 7.27 -11.27
CA ILE A 318 -22.00 7.18 -9.83
C ILE A 318 -23.31 7.09 -9.06
N THR A 319 -23.61 5.90 -8.53
CA THR A 319 -24.71 5.70 -7.59
C THR A 319 -24.20 5.73 -6.14
N PRO A 320 -25.04 6.03 -5.13
CA PRO A 320 -24.66 5.91 -3.72
C PRO A 320 -24.11 4.54 -3.35
N PHE A 321 -24.66 3.48 -3.95
CA PHE A 321 -24.19 2.12 -3.75
C PHE A 321 -22.77 1.91 -4.33
N ARG A 322 -22.50 2.40 -5.53
CA ARG A 322 -21.17 2.37 -6.14
C ARG A 322 -20.15 3.14 -5.31
N MET A 323 -20.49 4.33 -4.81
CA MET A 323 -19.62 5.08 -3.90
C MET A 323 -19.29 4.29 -2.62
N SER A 324 -20.25 3.55 -2.08
CA SER A 324 -20.02 2.70 -0.91
C SER A 324 -19.08 1.54 -1.21
N LEU A 325 -19.21 0.91 -2.38
CA LEU A 325 -18.29 -0.13 -2.85
C LEU A 325 -16.89 0.42 -3.12
N GLU A 326 -16.79 1.60 -3.70
CA GLU A 326 -15.50 2.26 -3.95
C GLU A 326 -14.83 2.70 -2.65
N PHE A 327 -15.58 3.03 -1.59
CA PHE A 327 -15.01 3.25 -0.27
C PHE A 327 -14.31 1.98 0.27
N ILE A 328 -14.91 0.81 0.07
CA ILE A 328 -14.30 -0.48 0.46
C ILE A 328 -13.11 -0.80 -0.46
N ALA A 329 -13.21 -0.47 -1.74
CA ALA A 329 -12.17 -0.64 -2.74
C ALA A 329 -11.13 0.51 -2.76
N ALA A 330 -11.17 1.43 -1.81
CA ALA A 330 -10.33 2.63 -1.77
C ALA A 330 -8.81 2.33 -1.83
N LEU A 331 -8.39 1.15 -1.38
CA LEU A 331 -7.01 0.68 -1.50
C LEU A 331 -6.56 0.42 -2.95
N TRP A 332 -7.51 0.33 -3.88
CA TRP A 332 -7.30 0.04 -5.30
C TRP A 332 -7.53 1.27 -6.18
N VAL A 333 -7.34 2.49 -5.62
CA VAL A 333 -7.43 3.72 -6.40
C VAL A 333 -6.45 3.65 -7.56
N ASN A 334 -7.00 3.67 -8.78
CA ASN A 334 -6.24 3.55 -10.01
C ASN A 334 -6.30 4.87 -10.78
N PRO A 335 -5.18 5.44 -11.26
CA PRO A 335 -5.16 6.62 -12.11
C PRO A 335 -6.04 6.51 -13.36
N LEU A 336 -6.23 5.28 -13.86
CA LEU A 336 -7.10 5.05 -15.01
C LEU A 336 -8.58 5.32 -14.71
N THR A 337 -9.04 4.97 -13.49
CA THR A 337 -10.46 5.03 -13.12
C THR A 337 -10.83 6.17 -12.18
N SER A 338 -9.86 6.99 -11.77
CA SER A 338 -10.07 8.07 -10.81
C SER A 338 -9.30 9.34 -11.18
N TYR A 339 -9.79 10.49 -10.72
CA TYR A 339 -9.10 11.77 -10.75
C TYR A 339 -8.59 12.08 -9.34
N ALA A 340 -7.30 12.34 -9.17
CA ALA A 340 -6.76 12.75 -7.89
C ALA A 340 -7.03 14.23 -7.63
N LYS A 341 -7.50 14.54 -6.42
CA LYS A 341 -7.62 15.93 -5.91
C LYS A 341 -6.32 16.42 -5.29
N VAL A 342 -5.37 15.54 -5.09
CA VAL A 342 -4.03 15.80 -4.54
C VAL A 342 -3.00 15.25 -5.52
N PRO A 343 -1.73 15.64 -5.42
CA PRO A 343 -0.68 15.03 -6.26
C PRO A 343 -0.67 13.51 -6.13
N TRP A 344 -0.55 12.80 -7.24
CA TRP A 344 -0.58 11.32 -7.28
C TRP A 344 0.44 10.67 -6.37
N TRP A 345 1.64 11.26 -6.24
CA TRP A 345 2.67 10.75 -5.35
C TRP A 345 2.22 10.73 -3.87
N LEU A 346 1.42 11.71 -3.45
CA LEU A 346 0.88 11.77 -2.09
C LEU A 346 -0.21 10.72 -1.88
N LEU A 347 -1.08 10.54 -2.87
CA LEU A 347 -2.12 9.51 -2.84
C LEU A 347 -1.49 8.11 -2.77
N ASP A 348 -0.47 7.84 -3.60
CA ASP A 348 0.29 6.59 -3.56
C ASP A 348 0.98 6.38 -2.20
N LEU A 349 1.57 7.42 -1.64
CA LEU A 349 2.21 7.35 -0.32
C LEU A 349 1.21 6.97 0.77
N VAL A 350 0.03 7.60 0.79
CA VAL A 350 -1.05 7.28 1.73
C VAL A 350 -1.52 5.85 1.54
N LYS A 351 -1.74 5.43 0.30
CA LYS A 351 -2.16 4.07 -0.06
C LYS A 351 -1.16 3.02 0.45
N TRP A 352 0.12 3.18 0.16
CA TRP A 352 1.17 2.28 0.66
C TRP A 352 1.33 2.33 2.18
N THR A 353 1.09 3.50 2.79
CA THR A 353 1.07 3.60 4.26
C THR A 353 -0.07 2.78 4.85
N ILE A 354 -1.26 2.79 4.25
CA ILE A 354 -2.38 1.94 4.66
C ILE A 354 -2.01 0.45 4.53
N VAL A 355 -1.55 0.03 3.35
CA VAL A 355 -1.23 -1.37 3.06
C VAL A 355 -0.19 -1.91 4.03
N LEU A 356 0.90 -1.18 4.24
CA LEU A 356 1.97 -1.61 5.14
C LEU A 356 1.57 -1.56 6.61
N ASN A 357 0.83 -0.53 7.05
CA ASN A 357 0.33 -0.49 8.44
C ASN A 357 -0.61 -1.66 8.74
N TYR A 358 -1.55 -1.93 7.85
CA TYR A 358 -2.48 -3.04 8.02
C TYR A 358 -1.73 -4.38 7.97
N GLY A 359 -0.90 -4.62 6.94
CA GLY A 359 -0.19 -5.87 6.75
C GLY A 359 0.79 -6.18 7.88
N ILE A 360 1.64 -5.21 8.29
CA ILE A 360 2.61 -5.40 9.38
C ILE A 360 1.88 -5.50 10.72
N GLY A 361 0.80 -4.73 10.93
CA GLY A 361 -0.04 -4.85 12.11
C GLY A 361 -0.65 -6.24 12.25
N LEU A 362 -1.11 -6.83 11.15
CA LEU A 362 -1.66 -8.19 11.14
C LEU A 362 -0.59 -9.25 11.39
N ILE A 363 0.53 -9.21 10.66
CA ILE A 363 1.56 -10.25 10.78
C ILE A 363 2.20 -10.27 12.18
N ASN A 364 2.33 -9.10 12.84
CA ASN A 364 2.80 -9.02 14.20
C ASN A 364 1.86 -9.68 15.22
N LEU A 365 0.60 -9.92 14.87
CA LEU A 365 -0.34 -10.68 15.69
C LEU A 365 -0.24 -12.20 15.48
N TYR A 366 0.57 -12.67 14.52
CA TYR A 366 0.82 -14.11 14.39
C TYR A 366 1.45 -14.66 15.68
N PRO A 367 0.92 -15.77 16.25
CA PRO A 367 1.22 -16.17 17.62
C PRO A 367 2.59 -16.87 17.82
N VAL A 368 3.65 -16.36 17.17
CA VAL A 368 5.02 -16.87 17.29
C VAL A 368 5.97 -15.78 17.81
N LYS A 369 6.83 -16.10 18.76
CA LYS A 369 7.87 -15.16 19.19
C LYS A 369 8.89 -14.92 18.07
N PRO A 370 9.40 -13.67 17.89
CA PRO A 370 9.29 -12.51 18.81
C PRO A 370 8.09 -11.58 18.55
N LEU A 371 7.13 -11.95 17.70
CA LEU A 371 5.98 -11.12 17.35
C LEU A 371 5.05 -10.88 18.56
N ASP A 372 4.25 -9.80 18.49
CA ASP A 372 3.31 -9.41 19.54
C ASP A 372 2.34 -10.53 19.91
N GLY A 373 1.73 -11.17 18.89
CA GLY A 373 0.85 -12.32 19.10
C GLY A 373 1.54 -13.48 19.82
N GLY A 374 2.83 -13.69 19.55
CA GLY A 374 3.65 -14.65 20.26
C GLY A 374 3.85 -14.28 21.72
N LEU A 375 4.17 -13.02 22.01
CA LEU A 375 4.29 -12.54 23.39
C LEU A 375 2.98 -12.73 24.16
N MET A 376 1.85 -12.40 23.54
CA MET A 376 0.51 -12.60 24.10
C MET A 376 0.23 -14.08 24.39
N LEU A 377 0.49 -14.98 23.44
CA LEU A 377 0.25 -16.42 23.60
C LEU A 377 1.13 -16.99 24.70
N TRP A 378 2.44 -16.70 24.70
CA TRP A 378 3.38 -17.26 25.69
C TRP A 378 3.07 -16.80 27.10
N ASP A 379 2.69 -15.53 27.27
CA ASP A 379 2.35 -14.99 28.59
C ASP A 379 1.01 -15.54 29.12
N SER A 380 -0.01 -15.66 28.26
CA SER A 380 -1.32 -16.19 28.64
C SER A 380 -1.31 -17.71 28.91
N THR A 381 -0.36 -18.46 28.33
CA THR A 381 -0.31 -19.92 28.43
C THR A 381 0.82 -20.44 29.35
N GLU A 382 1.45 -19.57 30.15
CA GLU A 382 2.64 -19.94 30.97
C GLU A 382 2.38 -21.11 31.91
N LYS A 383 1.23 -21.12 32.58
CA LYS A 383 0.88 -22.15 33.58
C LYS A 383 -0.04 -23.24 33.05
N LYS A 384 -0.84 -22.95 32.04
CA LYS A 384 -1.85 -23.86 31.46
C LYS A 384 -1.74 -23.80 29.93
N PHE A 385 -2.28 -24.84 29.28
CA PHE A 385 -2.42 -24.88 27.80
C PHE A 385 -1.08 -24.81 27.01
N LYS A 386 0.01 -25.40 27.59
CA LYS A 386 1.30 -25.47 26.88
C LYS A 386 1.20 -26.15 25.51
N PHE A 387 0.22 -27.02 25.30
CA PHE A 387 -0.04 -27.68 24.01
C PHE A 387 -0.31 -26.67 22.88
N LEU A 388 -0.94 -25.52 23.19
CA LEU A 388 -1.18 -24.47 22.18
C LEU A 388 0.12 -23.91 21.60
N ARG A 389 1.18 -23.80 22.42
CA ARG A 389 2.50 -23.37 21.93
C ARG A 389 3.09 -24.39 20.97
N VAL A 390 2.95 -25.69 21.28
CA VAL A 390 3.41 -26.77 20.39
C VAL A 390 2.62 -26.74 19.09
N LEU A 391 1.30 -26.60 19.17
CA LEU A 391 0.43 -26.50 17.99
C LEU A 391 0.87 -25.35 17.06
N VAL A 392 1.11 -24.15 17.62
CA VAL A 392 1.57 -22.99 16.85
C VAL A 392 2.95 -23.24 16.24
N ILE A 393 3.87 -23.87 16.95
CA ILE A 393 5.20 -24.21 16.40
C ILE A 393 5.03 -25.16 15.20
N VAL A 394 4.22 -26.22 15.33
CA VAL A 394 3.95 -27.15 14.25
C VAL A 394 3.32 -26.44 13.04
N MET A 395 2.30 -25.60 13.28
CA MET A 395 1.70 -24.78 12.21
C MET A 395 2.74 -23.91 11.52
N THR A 396 3.61 -23.25 12.28
CA THR A 396 4.69 -22.40 11.73
C THR A 396 5.64 -23.20 10.85
N LEU A 397 6.01 -24.40 11.27
CA LEU A 397 6.88 -25.28 10.48
C LEU A 397 6.19 -25.72 9.17
N VAL A 398 4.89 -26.01 9.20
CA VAL A 398 4.11 -26.32 8.00
C VAL A 398 4.07 -25.12 7.05
N ILE A 399 3.85 -23.92 7.56
CA ILE A 399 3.84 -22.68 6.78
C ILE A 399 5.21 -22.45 6.13
N ILE A 400 6.30 -22.55 6.87
CA ILE A 400 7.65 -22.39 6.33
C ILE A 400 7.92 -23.44 5.27
N PHE A 401 7.62 -24.71 5.54
CA PHE A 401 7.84 -25.81 4.60
C PHE A 401 7.09 -25.59 3.30
N SER A 402 5.80 -25.25 3.34
CA SER A 402 4.98 -25.02 2.14
C SER A 402 5.51 -23.88 1.26
N HIS A 403 5.94 -22.77 1.88
CA HIS A 403 6.51 -21.62 1.17
C HIS A 403 7.88 -21.94 0.56
N VAL A 404 8.75 -22.63 1.29
CA VAL A 404 10.04 -23.09 0.76
C VAL A 404 9.84 -24.04 -0.40
N GLN A 405 8.95 -25.04 -0.28
CA GLN A 405 8.62 -25.97 -1.35
C GLN A 405 8.08 -25.25 -2.59
N HIS A 406 7.20 -24.23 -2.41
CA HIS A 406 6.67 -23.43 -3.50
C HIS A 406 7.78 -22.68 -4.24
N ILE A 407 8.71 -22.04 -3.50
CA ILE A 407 9.87 -21.35 -4.10
C ILE A 407 10.76 -22.34 -4.86
N VAL A 408 11.06 -23.48 -4.27
CA VAL A 408 11.90 -24.53 -4.89
C VAL A 408 11.24 -25.03 -6.19
N ARG A 409 9.94 -25.30 -6.19
CA ARG A 409 9.20 -25.73 -7.40
C ARG A 409 9.24 -24.69 -8.53
N ARG A 410 9.30 -23.39 -8.21
CA ARG A 410 9.40 -22.32 -9.22
C ARG A 410 10.82 -22.10 -9.75
N LEU A 411 11.82 -22.45 -8.96
CA LEU A 411 13.23 -22.30 -9.35
C LEU A 411 13.78 -23.53 -10.06
N LEU A 412 13.17 -24.69 -9.86
CA LEU A 412 13.54 -25.95 -10.50
C LEU A 412 12.41 -26.34 -11.47
N PRO A 413 12.58 -26.10 -12.78
CA PRO A 413 11.59 -26.43 -13.81
C PRO A 413 11.34 -27.94 -13.94
#